data_fba53bf4a6fc770b76be4e01ab3a895c
#
_entry.id   fba53bf4a6fc770b76be4e01ab3a895c
#
_cell.length_a   1.000
_cell.length_b   1.000
_cell.length_c   1.000
_cell.angle_alpha   90.00
_cell.angle_beta   90.00
_cell.angle_gamma   90.00
#
_symmetry.space_group_name_H-M   'P 1'
#
loop_
_entity.id
_entity.type
_entity.pdbx_description
1 polymer ?
#
loop_
_entity_poly.entity_id
_entity_poly.type
_entity_poly.pdbx_seq_one_letter_code
_entity_poly.pdbx_strand_id
1 'polypeptide(L)'
;METSDNLYNSDFINVDGNEIHKTAIVNNNVTLGKGNRIGAYSVIGSNGEIRGVDQNDFKGKIIIGDNNVISEHVTIQTPYDAEAKTIIGSNNIIMAHAHIGHDAVIGDGCEICCTSIIAGYVTVKNCAKIKLHCVTRNRITIGEGALVGMGSVVTKDVPDNATVYGNPAKEK
;
A
#
# COMPACT_ATOMS: atom_id res chain seq x y z
N MET A 1 -27.70 28.07 -10.96
CA MET A 1 -26.61 27.11 -11.25
C MET A 1 -26.62 26.11 -10.12
N GLU A 2 -27.16 24.94 -10.36
CA GLU A 2 -27.00 23.84 -9.43
C GLU A 2 -25.51 23.56 -9.33
N THR A 3 -24.98 23.59 -8.12
CA THR A 3 -23.61 23.14 -7.83
C THR A 3 -23.54 21.70 -8.31
N SER A 4 -22.72 21.43 -9.34
CA SER A 4 -22.47 20.06 -9.76
C SER A 4 -21.97 19.28 -8.54
N ASP A 5 -22.78 18.35 -8.06
CA ASP A 5 -22.34 17.40 -7.06
C ASP A 5 -20.98 16.84 -7.52
N ASN A 6 -20.05 16.72 -6.58
CA ASN A 6 -18.74 16.17 -6.90
C ASN A 6 -18.94 14.72 -7.35
N LEU A 7 -19.01 14.50 -8.66
CA LEU A 7 -19.29 13.20 -9.28
C LEU A 7 -18.37 12.09 -8.75
N TYR A 8 -17.12 12.44 -8.44
CA TYR A 8 -16.18 11.48 -7.84
C TYR A 8 -16.68 10.94 -6.51
N ASN A 9 -17.20 11.82 -5.63
CA ASN A 9 -17.69 11.37 -4.32
C ASN A 9 -19.01 10.60 -4.41
N SER A 10 -19.85 10.84 -5.43
CA SER A 10 -21.11 10.11 -5.62
C SER A 10 -20.91 8.66 -6.07
N ASP A 11 -19.70 8.29 -6.48
CA ASP A 11 -19.36 6.97 -7.00
C ASP A 11 -18.82 6.00 -5.95
N PHE A 12 -18.79 6.40 -4.68
CA PHE A 12 -18.48 5.50 -3.57
C PHE A 12 -19.72 4.76 -3.08
N ILE A 13 -19.57 3.47 -2.86
CA ILE A 13 -20.57 2.59 -2.27
C ILE A 13 -20.10 2.11 -0.90
N ASN A 14 -21.04 1.97 0.04
CA ASN A 14 -20.72 1.37 1.34
C ASN A 14 -20.78 -0.15 1.26
N VAL A 15 -19.68 -0.79 1.60
CA VAL A 15 -19.56 -2.25 1.70
C VAL A 15 -19.02 -2.60 3.08
N ASP A 16 -19.86 -3.17 3.93
CA ASP A 16 -19.51 -3.62 5.29
C ASP A 16 -18.80 -2.54 6.15
N GLY A 17 -19.22 -1.28 6.01
CA GLY A 17 -18.67 -0.16 6.75
C GLY A 17 -17.42 0.47 6.10
N ASN A 18 -17.13 0.13 4.86
CA ASN A 18 -16.05 0.72 4.06
C ASN A 18 -16.64 1.49 2.88
N GLU A 19 -16.01 2.60 2.49
CA GLU A 19 -16.33 3.36 1.28
C GLU A 19 -15.46 2.88 0.12
N ILE A 20 -16.04 2.19 -0.84
CA ILE A 20 -15.31 1.64 -2.00
C ILE A 20 -15.83 2.30 -3.26
N HIS A 21 -14.92 2.90 -4.04
CA HIS A 21 -15.31 3.47 -5.33
C HIS A 21 -15.74 2.36 -6.30
N LYS A 22 -16.82 2.57 -7.05
CA LYS A 22 -17.44 1.56 -7.94
C LYS A 22 -16.51 0.98 -9.01
N THR A 23 -15.41 1.68 -9.34
CA THR A 23 -14.40 1.20 -10.29
C THR A 23 -13.22 0.52 -9.63
N ALA A 24 -13.15 0.48 -8.29
CA ALA A 24 -12.11 -0.26 -7.59
C ALA A 24 -12.38 -1.77 -7.66
N ILE A 25 -11.31 -2.54 -7.73
CA ILE A 25 -11.35 -4.00 -7.69
C ILE A 25 -10.78 -4.45 -6.34
N VAL A 26 -11.60 -5.12 -5.55
CA VAL A 26 -11.18 -5.77 -4.30
C VAL A 26 -11.48 -7.24 -4.43
N ASN A 27 -10.45 -8.07 -4.51
CA ASN A 27 -10.59 -9.50 -4.73
C ASN A 27 -11.07 -10.23 -3.47
N ASN A 28 -11.60 -11.44 -3.65
CA ASN A 28 -12.20 -12.25 -2.59
C ASN A 28 -11.19 -12.80 -1.56
N ASN A 29 -9.90 -12.73 -1.83
CA ASN A 29 -8.83 -13.09 -0.90
C ASN A 29 -8.40 -11.91 0.01
N VAL A 30 -9.11 -10.78 -0.06
CA VAL A 30 -8.87 -9.59 0.75
C VAL A 30 -9.83 -9.57 1.94
N THR A 31 -9.29 -9.38 3.12
CA THR A 31 -10.06 -9.10 4.34
C THR A 31 -9.87 -7.62 4.68
N LEU A 32 -10.97 -6.87 4.76
CA LEU A 32 -10.99 -5.48 5.16
C LEU A 32 -11.51 -5.36 6.60
N GLY A 33 -10.89 -4.51 7.38
CA GLY A 33 -11.48 -3.98 8.61
C GLY A 33 -12.63 -3.01 8.29
N LYS A 34 -12.79 -1.96 9.07
CA LYS A 34 -13.88 -0.99 8.92
C LYS A 34 -13.34 0.43 8.71
N GLY A 35 -14.17 1.29 8.14
CA GLY A 35 -13.85 2.70 7.97
C GLY A 35 -12.79 2.95 6.88
N ASN A 36 -12.47 1.97 6.05
CA ASN A 36 -11.53 2.17 4.96
C ASN A 36 -12.21 2.90 3.79
N ARG A 37 -11.45 3.78 3.13
CA ARG A 37 -11.85 4.42 1.88
C ARG A 37 -10.92 3.97 0.76
N ILE A 38 -11.46 3.34 -0.30
CA ILE A 38 -10.70 2.81 -1.44
C ILE A 38 -11.09 3.57 -2.70
N GLY A 39 -10.13 4.30 -3.28
CA GLY A 39 -10.30 5.20 -4.41
C GLY A 39 -10.44 4.48 -5.75
N ALA A 40 -10.78 5.27 -6.76
CA ALA A 40 -11.08 4.82 -8.11
C ALA A 40 -9.92 4.04 -8.74
N TYR A 41 -10.26 3.01 -9.51
CA TYR A 41 -9.31 2.18 -10.28
C TYR A 41 -8.20 1.53 -9.46
N SER A 42 -8.34 1.47 -8.14
CA SER A 42 -7.42 0.71 -7.31
C SER A 42 -7.65 -0.78 -7.45
N VAL A 43 -6.60 -1.57 -7.44
CA VAL A 43 -6.66 -3.03 -7.55
C VAL A 43 -6.04 -3.65 -6.32
N ILE A 44 -6.89 -4.17 -5.44
CA ILE A 44 -6.48 -4.82 -4.20
C ILE A 44 -6.67 -6.33 -4.39
N GLY A 45 -5.56 -7.07 -4.38
CA GLY A 45 -5.57 -8.52 -4.56
C GLY A 45 -5.15 -8.98 -5.96
N SER A 46 -4.49 -8.13 -6.77
CA SER A 46 -3.79 -8.60 -7.95
C SER A 46 -2.69 -9.59 -7.56
N ASN A 47 -2.36 -10.52 -8.44
CA ASN A 47 -1.27 -11.46 -8.21
C ASN A 47 0.09 -10.75 -8.15
N GLY A 48 1.00 -11.30 -7.39
CA GLY A 48 2.39 -10.85 -7.38
C GLY A 48 3.07 -11.13 -8.73
N GLU A 49 4.12 -10.38 -9.04
CA GLU A 49 4.87 -10.50 -10.29
C GLU A 49 6.13 -11.35 -10.06
N ILE A 50 5.94 -12.67 -10.01
CA ILE A 50 7.04 -13.63 -9.78
C ILE A 50 7.32 -14.38 -11.07
N ARG A 51 8.56 -14.27 -11.56
CA ARG A 51 8.96 -14.94 -12.81
C ARG A 51 8.88 -16.47 -12.67
N GLY A 52 8.23 -17.11 -13.62
CA GLY A 52 8.12 -18.58 -13.69
C GLY A 52 7.01 -19.18 -12.82
N VAL A 53 6.19 -18.34 -12.20
CA VAL A 53 5.01 -18.77 -11.43
C VAL A 53 3.76 -18.60 -12.27
N ASP A 54 2.88 -19.64 -12.29
CA ASP A 54 1.58 -19.52 -12.93
C ASP A 54 0.69 -18.54 -12.16
N GLN A 55 -0.01 -17.66 -12.87
CA GLN A 55 -0.89 -16.67 -12.26
C GLN A 55 -2.05 -17.30 -11.47
N ASN A 56 -2.43 -18.56 -11.74
CA ASN A 56 -3.44 -19.27 -11.00
C ASN A 56 -2.95 -19.87 -9.67
N ASP A 57 -1.65 -19.81 -9.41
CA ASP A 57 -1.05 -20.40 -8.21
C ASP A 57 -0.88 -19.41 -7.04
N PHE A 58 -1.23 -18.14 -7.22
CA PHE A 58 -1.25 -17.17 -6.14
C PHE A 58 -2.43 -17.40 -5.20
N LYS A 59 -2.16 -17.84 -3.98
CA LYS A 59 -3.18 -18.29 -3.00
C LYS A 59 -3.10 -17.59 -1.65
N GLY A 60 -2.16 -16.68 -1.49
CA GLY A 60 -2.01 -15.90 -0.27
C GLY A 60 -3.18 -14.96 -0.03
N LYS A 61 -3.18 -14.31 1.11
CA LYS A 61 -4.24 -13.39 1.54
C LYS A 61 -3.72 -11.98 1.70
N ILE A 62 -4.64 -11.02 1.61
CA ILE A 62 -4.38 -9.63 1.99
C ILE A 62 -5.25 -9.30 3.19
N ILE A 63 -4.65 -8.69 4.21
CA ILE A 63 -5.35 -8.23 5.40
C ILE A 63 -5.12 -6.73 5.51
N ILE A 64 -6.20 -5.97 5.56
CA ILE A 64 -6.19 -4.51 5.73
C ILE A 64 -6.97 -4.18 6.99
N GLY A 65 -6.35 -3.44 7.90
CA GLY A 65 -6.97 -3.00 9.15
C GLY A 65 -8.03 -1.91 8.95
N ASP A 66 -8.19 -1.07 9.93
CA ASP A 66 -9.26 -0.08 9.99
C ASP A 66 -8.80 1.32 9.55
N ASN A 67 -9.75 2.13 9.08
CA ASN A 67 -9.59 3.58 8.84
C ASN A 67 -8.44 3.94 7.90
N ASN A 68 -8.13 3.11 6.93
CA ASN A 68 -7.13 3.45 5.92
C ASN A 68 -7.75 4.28 4.79
N VAL A 69 -6.99 5.23 4.28
CA VAL A 69 -7.30 5.96 3.04
C VAL A 69 -6.37 5.44 1.96
N ILE A 70 -6.93 4.71 1.01
CA ILE A 70 -6.27 4.17 -0.17
C ILE A 70 -6.78 4.98 -1.35
N SER A 71 -5.93 5.82 -1.95
CA SER A 71 -6.31 6.72 -3.03
C SER A 71 -6.47 5.98 -4.36
N GLU A 72 -6.53 6.72 -5.47
CA GLU A 72 -6.77 6.18 -6.81
C GLU A 72 -5.57 5.40 -7.34
N HIS A 73 -5.86 4.40 -8.19
CA HIS A 73 -4.83 3.64 -8.92
C HIS A 73 -3.78 2.96 -8.03
N VAL A 74 -4.09 2.71 -6.77
CA VAL A 74 -3.21 1.95 -5.87
C VAL A 74 -3.29 0.46 -6.22
N THR A 75 -2.15 -0.22 -6.19
CA THR A 75 -2.10 -1.68 -6.34
C THR A 75 -1.52 -2.34 -5.10
N ILE A 76 -2.19 -3.39 -4.61
CA ILE A 76 -1.71 -4.20 -3.48
C ILE A 76 -1.72 -5.66 -3.93
N GLN A 77 -0.56 -6.31 -3.91
CA GLN A 77 -0.38 -7.64 -4.48
C GLN A 77 -0.60 -8.77 -3.49
N THR A 78 -1.17 -9.85 -4.01
CA THR A 78 -1.36 -11.13 -3.34
C THR A 78 -0.04 -11.91 -3.28
N PRO A 79 0.33 -12.50 -2.12
CA PRO A 79 1.43 -13.45 -2.03
C PRO A 79 1.17 -14.74 -2.82
N TYR A 80 2.26 -15.41 -3.21
CA TYR A 80 2.18 -16.70 -3.88
C TYR A 80 1.73 -17.81 -2.93
N ASP A 81 2.36 -17.92 -1.75
CA ASP A 81 2.10 -18.98 -0.78
C ASP A 81 0.73 -18.79 -0.10
N ALA A 82 -0.02 -19.88 0.06
CA ALA A 82 -1.35 -19.88 0.68
C ALA A 82 -1.33 -19.41 2.15
N GLU A 83 -0.25 -19.66 2.87
CA GLU A 83 -0.09 -19.25 4.27
C GLU A 83 0.48 -17.83 4.40
N ALA A 84 1.02 -17.27 3.33
CA ALA A 84 1.59 -15.94 3.31
C ALA A 84 0.52 -14.84 3.26
N LYS A 85 0.89 -13.67 3.75
CA LYS A 85 -0.01 -12.52 3.82
C LYS A 85 0.71 -11.23 3.44
N THR A 86 0.05 -10.40 2.64
CA THR A 86 0.35 -8.98 2.57
C THR A 86 -0.53 -8.29 3.61
N ILE A 87 0.08 -7.49 4.49
CA ILE A 87 -0.62 -6.89 5.64
C ILE A 87 -0.51 -5.37 5.56
N ILE A 88 -1.64 -4.72 5.70
CA ILE A 88 -1.74 -3.28 5.89
C ILE A 88 -2.41 -3.07 7.25
N GLY A 89 -1.76 -2.38 8.15
CA GLY A 89 -2.32 -2.03 9.46
C GLY A 89 -3.48 -1.03 9.36
N SER A 90 -3.63 -0.22 10.38
CA SER A 90 -4.73 0.74 10.50
C SER A 90 -4.25 2.19 10.39
N ASN A 91 -5.17 3.11 10.05
CA ASN A 91 -4.93 4.55 10.01
C ASN A 91 -3.83 4.97 9.02
N ASN A 92 -3.62 4.23 7.96
CA ASN A 92 -2.62 4.55 6.94
C ASN A 92 -3.20 5.45 5.84
N ILE A 93 -2.32 6.24 5.22
CA ILE A 93 -2.61 6.98 4.00
C ILE A 93 -1.72 6.43 2.90
N ILE A 94 -2.33 5.77 1.91
CA ILE A 94 -1.66 5.24 0.72
C ILE A 94 -2.17 6.05 -0.47
N MET A 95 -1.30 6.92 -0.98
CA MET A 95 -1.68 7.91 -1.98
C MET A 95 -1.66 7.34 -3.39
N ALA A 96 -2.20 8.13 -4.32
CA ALA A 96 -2.43 7.72 -5.70
C ALA A 96 -1.20 7.12 -6.39
N HIS A 97 -1.45 6.06 -7.18
CA HIS A 97 -0.43 5.31 -7.91
C HIS A 97 0.67 4.66 -7.05
N ALA A 98 0.49 4.55 -5.73
CA ALA A 98 1.40 3.77 -4.92
C ALA A 98 1.24 2.28 -5.21
N HIS A 99 2.34 1.54 -5.08
CA HIS A 99 2.35 0.09 -5.26
C HIS A 99 2.86 -0.59 -3.99
N ILE A 100 2.13 -1.59 -3.53
CA ILE A 100 2.52 -2.47 -2.41
C ILE A 100 2.69 -3.88 -2.96
N GLY A 101 3.93 -4.34 -2.97
CA GLY A 101 4.30 -5.67 -3.43
C GLY A 101 3.80 -6.78 -2.52
N HIS A 102 3.80 -7.99 -3.05
CA HIS A 102 3.39 -9.19 -2.34
C HIS A 102 4.22 -9.42 -1.06
N ASP A 103 3.65 -10.02 -0.04
CA ASP A 103 4.31 -10.32 1.25
C ASP A 103 4.82 -9.08 2.02
N ALA A 104 4.44 -7.89 1.60
CA ALA A 104 4.79 -6.67 2.33
C ALA A 104 3.96 -6.53 3.61
N VAL A 105 4.56 -5.95 4.64
CA VAL A 105 3.90 -5.64 5.91
C VAL A 105 4.01 -4.15 6.16
N ILE A 106 2.88 -3.47 6.19
CA ILE A 106 2.77 -2.05 6.53
C ILE A 106 2.13 -1.94 7.91
N GLY A 107 2.78 -1.26 8.83
CA GLY A 107 2.26 -1.02 10.18
C GLY A 107 1.11 -0.02 10.22
N ASP A 108 0.90 0.58 11.37
CA ASP A 108 -0.16 1.56 11.60
C ASP A 108 0.34 2.99 11.40
N GLY A 109 -0.56 3.88 10.96
CA GLY A 109 -0.29 5.32 10.86
C GLY A 109 0.80 5.71 9.84
N CYS A 110 1.08 4.86 8.89
CA CYS A 110 2.08 5.13 7.85
C CYS A 110 1.54 6.06 6.77
N GLU A 111 2.45 6.82 6.15
CA GLU A 111 2.18 7.65 4.98
C GLU A 111 3.01 7.15 3.81
N ILE A 112 2.35 6.63 2.77
CA ILE A 112 2.99 6.20 1.52
C ILE A 112 2.50 7.12 0.42
N CYS A 113 3.37 8.06 0.02
CA CYS A 113 3.00 9.12 -0.92
C CYS A 113 2.92 8.60 -2.38
N CYS A 114 2.36 9.46 -3.23
CA CYS A 114 2.07 9.13 -4.63
C CYS A 114 3.26 8.53 -5.36
N THR A 115 2.97 7.51 -6.19
CA THR A 115 3.93 6.84 -7.08
C THR A 115 5.10 6.16 -6.38
N SER A 116 5.01 5.94 -5.06
CA SER A 116 6.02 5.18 -4.34
C SER A 116 5.81 3.68 -4.47
N ILE A 117 6.91 2.94 -4.56
CA ILE A 117 6.92 1.48 -4.73
C ILE A 117 7.51 0.82 -3.50
N ILE A 118 6.68 0.11 -2.79
CA ILE A 118 7.08 -0.80 -1.71
C ILE A 118 7.20 -2.19 -2.32
N ALA A 119 8.42 -2.66 -2.48
CA ALA A 119 8.68 -3.95 -3.12
C ALA A 119 8.22 -5.14 -2.24
N GLY A 120 8.23 -6.33 -2.81
CA GLY A 120 7.84 -7.55 -2.08
C GLY A 120 8.70 -7.84 -0.84
N TYR A 121 8.06 -8.37 0.20
CA TYR A 121 8.68 -8.71 1.50
C TYR A 121 9.26 -7.51 2.28
N VAL A 122 8.89 -6.29 1.97
CA VAL A 122 9.31 -5.11 2.73
C VAL A 122 8.44 -4.97 3.98
N THR A 123 9.08 -4.68 5.10
CA THR A 123 8.39 -4.29 6.33
C THR A 123 8.51 -2.78 6.51
N VAL A 124 7.38 -2.08 6.59
CA VAL A 124 7.29 -0.68 6.99
C VAL A 124 6.67 -0.63 8.37
N LYS A 125 7.45 -0.22 9.37
CA LYS A 125 6.98 -0.13 10.75
C LYS A 125 6.06 1.08 10.96
N ASN A 126 5.43 1.15 12.13
CA ASN A 126 4.43 2.17 12.46
C ASN A 126 4.94 3.60 12.24
N CYS A 127 4.06 4.49 11.83
CA CYS A 127 4.29 5.92 11.68
C CYS A 127 5.41 6.30 10.69
N ALA A 128 5.91 5.36 9.90
CA ALA A 128 6.92 5.66 8.88
C ALA A 128 6.31 6.50 7.75
N LYS A 129 7.11 7.41 7.18
CA LYS A 129 6.70 8.33 6.12
C LYS A 129 7.57 8.13 4.89
N ILE A 130 6.98 7.61 3.83
CA ILE A 130 7.64 7.38 2.55
C ILE A 130 7.12 8.43 1.59
N LYS A 131 7.99 9.39 1.25
CA LYS A 131 7.61 10.54 0.43
C LYS A 131 7.52 10.16 -1.06
N LEU A 132 7.10 11.12 -1.87
CA LEU A 132 6.80 10.97 -3.30
C LEU A 132 7.91 10.25 -4.09
N HIS A 133 7.53 9.37 -5.01
CA HIS A 133 8.45 8.70 -5.94
C HIS A 133 9.59 7.90 -5.29
N CYS A 134 9.36 7.32 -4.12
CA CYS A 134 10.35 6.46 -3.48
C CYS A 134 10.22 5.03 -3.98
N VAL A 135 11.36 4.34 -4.06
CA VAL A 135 11.42 2.92 -4.44
C VAL A 135 12.23 2.16 -3.39
N THR A 136 11.70 1.05 -2.91
CA THR A 136 12.42 0.18 -1.98
C THR A 136 12.97 -1.05 -2.70
N ARG A 137 14.10 -1.57 -2.23
CA ARG A 137 14.54 -2.92 -2.55
C ARG A 137 13.67 -3.93 -1.79
N ASN A 138 13.52 -5.13 -2.34
CA ASN A 138 12.85 -6.25 -1.65
C ASN A 138 13.55 -6.62 -0.33
N ARG A 139 12.78 -7.10 0.64
CA ARG A 139 13.27 -7.71 1.89
C ARG A 139 14.06 -6.77 2.78
N ILE A 140 13.68 -5.49 2.80
CA ILE A 140 14.25 -4.52 3.73
C ILE A 140 13.19 -4.07 4.75
N THR A 141 13.66 -3.48 5.83
CA THR A 141 12.82 -2.87 6.85
C THR A 141 12.98 -1.37 6.86
N ILE A 142 11.85 -0.64 6.83
CA ILE A 142 11.78 0.78 7.13
C ILE A 142 11.34 0.92 8.57
N GLY A 143 12.18 1.53 9.40
CA GLY A 143 12.00 1.66 10.84
C GLY A 143 10.79 2.48 11.26
N GLU A 144 10.40 2.32 12.51
CA GLU A 144 9.30 3.08 13.13
C GLU A 144 9.58 4.59 13.09
N GLY A 145 8.61 5.39 12.68
CA GLY A 145 8.76 6.84 12.56
C GLY A 145 9.81 7.30 11.54
N ALA A 146 10.42 6.39 10.78
CA ALA A 146 11.43 6.76 9.80
C ALA A 146 10.84 7.62 8.66
N LEU A 147 11.68 8.51 8.11
CA LEU A 147 11.33 9.36 6.98
C LEU A 147 12.22 9.05 5.78
N VAL A 148 11.58 8.60 4.69
CA VAL A 148 12.23 8.42 3.39
C VAL A 148 11.92 9.63 2.53
N GLY A 149 12.93 10.45 2.23
CA GLY A 149 12.80 11.67 1.42
C GLY A 149 12.40 11.37 -0.02
N MET A 150 11.74 12.32 -0.67
CA MET A 150 11.21 12.15 -2.03
C MET A 150 12.29 11.74 -3.04
N GLY A 151 11.90 10.89 -4.00
CA GLY A 151 12.78 10.41 -5.06
C GLY A 151 13.88 9.43 -4.60
N SER A 152 13.79 8.91 -3.39
CA SER A 152 14.82 8.03 -2.83
C SER A 152 14.74 6.61 -3.35
N VAL A 153 15.91 5.98 -3.55
CA VAL A 153 16.06 4.55 -3.83
C VAL A 153 16.65 3.87 -2.60
N VAL A 154 15.78 3.22 -1.81
CA VAL A 154 16.15 2.60 -0.54
C VAL A 154 16.63 1.16 -0.78
N THR A 155 17.91 0.92 -0.60
CA THR A 155 18.56 -0.35 -0.89
C THR A 155 18.95 -1.16 0.35
N LYS A 156 18.79 -0.58 1.55
CA LYS A 156 19.15 -1.17 2.84
C LYS A 156 18.07 -0.83 3.87
N ASP A 157 18.09 -1.54 4.99
CA ASP A 157 17.24 -1.22 6.13
C ASP A 157 17.44 0.23 6.58
N VAL A 158 16.35 0.85 7.01
CA VAL A 158 16.32 2.21 7.57
C VAL A 158 16.03 2.09 9.07
N PRO A 159 16.89 2.62 9.94
CA PRO A 159 16.67 2.57 11.39
C PRO A 159 15.39 3.32 11.82
N ASP A 160 14.90 2.97 13.02
CA ASP A 160 13.79 3.69 13.63
C ASP A 160 14.12 5.19 13.79
N ASN A 161 13.18 6.06 13.47
CA ASN A 161 13.28 7.52 13.49
C ASN A 161 14.37 8.15 12.59
N ALA A 162 15.03 7.35 11.76
CA ALA A 162 16.03 7.88 10.84
C ALA A 162 15.40 8.63 9.66
N THR A 163 16.13 9.61 9.15
CA THR A 163 15.80 10.29 7.90
C THR A 163 16.81 9.89 6.83
N VAL A 164 16.32 9.31 5.72
CA VAL A 164 17.15 8.89 4.59
C VAL A 164 16.67 9.52 3.29
N TYR A 165 17.60 9.81 2.38
CA TYR A 165 17.26 10.29 1.03
C TYR A 165 18.39 10.07 0.02
N GLY A 166 18.03 10.13 -1.27
CA GLY A 166 18.94 10.01 -2.40
C GLY A 166 18.90 8.66 -3.09
N ASN A 167 19.77 8.49 -4.07
CA ASN A 167 19.92 7.26 -4.85
C ASN A 167 21.41 6.86 -4.91
N PRO A 168 21.85 5.82 -4.17
CA PRO A 168 21.08 5.12 -3.14
C PRO A 168 20.81 6.01 -1.91
N ALA A 169 19.71 5.74 -1.22
CA ALA A 169 19.33 6.48 -0.01
C ALA A 169 20.38 6.28 1.09
N LYS A 170 20.73 7.39 1.74
CA LYS A 170 21.66 7.43 2.87
C LYS A 170 21.04 8.23 4.02
N GLU A 171 21.39 7.87 5.23
CA GLU A 171 21.01 8.62 6.43
C GLU A 171 21.64 10.01 6.42
N LYS A 172 20.87 10.98 6.94
CA LYS A 172 21.30 12.37 7.04
C LYS A 172 22.21 12.57 8.24
#